data_545afd4b9f054f74e4c1bc28070596cf
#
_entry.id   545afd4b9f054f74e4c1bc28070596cf
#
_cell.length_a   1.000
_cell.length_b   1.000
_cell.length_c   1.000
_cell.angle_alpha   90.00
_cell.angle_beta   90.00
_cell.angle_gamma   90.00
#
_symmetry.space_group_name_H-M   'P 1'
#
loop_
_entity.id
_entity.type
_entity.pdbx_description
1 polymer ?
#
loop_
_entity_poly.entity_id
_entity_poly.type
_entity_poly.pdbx_seq_one_letter_code
_entity_poly.pdbx_strand_id
1 'polypeptide(L)'
;MPKKKKPAKKSVKVVTARKPAPKPAKKAKAQPAAGSPVAEFRDAILRHLKSTFARDRVTATRNDWWMATCMAARDQMLARYIDTQAQHASKNVRRVYYLSLEYLMGRVLTNNLVNLQLRDVATAALAELGQDLEKVADEEADMGLGNGGLGRLAACFLDSLATMDIPAIGYGIHYEFGLFRQTFAQGRQVEVADNWLANNNPWLIRRPNFRVSVPLYGRVKHSTDDRGNHCAELVETRNLLGVPWDIPIAGFAGSSVNFLRLWESKAA
;
A
#
# COMPACT_ATOMS: atom_id res chain seq x y z
N MET A 1 -44.88 -84.35 -21.90
CA MET A 1 -45.50 -83.02 -22.08
C MET A 1 -45.34 -82.22 -20.79
N PRO A 2 -44.58 -81.14 -20.77
CA PRO A 2 -44.42 -80.37 -19.59
C PRO A 2 -45.40 -79.19 -19.52
N LYS A 3 -45.89 -78.93 -18.29
CA LYS A 3 -46.90 -77.94 -17.96
C LYS A 3 -46.27 -76.48 -18.02
N LYS A 4 -46.96 -75.60 -18.77
CA LYS A 4 -46.63 -74.15 -18.85
C LYS A 4 -46.94 -73.44 -17.51
N LYS A 5 -45.93 -72.80 -16.90
CA LYS A 5 -46.09 -71.86 -15.77
C LYS A 5 -46.52 -70.50 -16.32
N LYS A 6 -47.57 -69.91 -15.71
CA LYS A 6 -48.03 -68.54 -15.97
C LYS A 6 -47.01 -67.52 -15.36
N PRO A 7 -46.75 -66.34 -15.99
CA PRO A 7 -45.88 -65.33 -15.43
C PRO A 7 -46.59 -64.50 -14.37
N ALA A 8 -45.85 -64.21 -13.27
CA ALA A 8 -46.30 -63.36 -12.17
C ALA A 8 -46.35 -61.90 -12.57
N LYS A 9 -47.45 -61.21 -12.25
CA LYS A 9 -47.60 -59.74 -12.40
C LYS A 9 -46.73 -58.99 -11.40
N LYS A 10 -45.73 -58.22 -11.90
CA LYS A 10 -44.98 -57.29 -11.09
C LYS A 10 -45.78 -55.98 -10.89
N SER A 11 -46.13 -55.66 -9.66
CA SER A 11 -46.73 -54.38 -9.28
C SER A 11 -45.71 -53.29 -9.36
N VAL A 12 -45.97 -52.28 -10.17
CA VAL A 12 -45.13 -51.03 -10.23
C VAL A 12 -45.57 -50.13 -9.10
N LYS A 13 -44.67 -49.89 -8.11
CA LYS A 13 -44.85 -48.85 -7.08
C LYS A 13 -44.56 -47.49 -7.74
N VAL A 14 -45.60 -46.67 -7.83
CA VAL A 14 -45.49 -45.25 -8.22
C VAL A 14 -44.81 -44.50 -7.06
N VAL A 15 -43.58 -44.06 -7.30
CA VAL A 15 -42.85 -43.18 -6.35
C VAL A 15 -43.31 -41.75 -6.63
N THR A 16 -44.15 -41.23 -5.75
CA THR A 16 -44.53 -39.80 -5.76
C THR A 16 -43.33 -38.94 -5.40
N ALA A 17 -42.89 -38.12 -6.36
CA ALA A 17 -41.80 -37.16 -6.15
C ALA A 17 -42.18 -36.16 -5.03
N ARG A 18 -41.45 -36.16 -3.91
CA ARG A 18 -41.53 -35.14 -2.88
C ARG A 18 -41.06 -33.81 -3.45
N LYS A 19 -41.87 -32.74 -3.33
CA LYS A 19 -41.46 -31.37 -3.63
C LYS A 19 -40.21 -31.03 -2.80
N PRO A 20 -39.16 -30.40 -3.40
CA PRO A 20 -38.00 -29.97 -2.63
C PRO A 20 -38.41 -28.92 -1.59
N ALA A 21 -37.88 -29.07 -0.39
CA ALA A 21 -38.08 -28.11 0.70
C ALA A 21 -37.55 -26.71 0.28
N PRO A 22 -38.20 -25.62 0.69
CA PRO A 22 -37.73 -24.27 0.40
C PRO A 22 -36.34 -24.08 0.99
N LYS A 23 -35.38 -23.55 0.16
CA LYS A 23 -34.04 -23.19 0.61
C LYS A 23 -34.19 -22.18 1.73
N PRO A 24 -33.38 -22.29 2.84
CA PRO A 24 -33.42 -21.32 3.90
C PRO A 24 -33.06 -19.94 3.34
N ALA A 25 -33.92 -18.96 3.63
CA ALA A 25 -33.70 -17.57 3.26
C ALA A 25 -32.33 -17.14 3.84
N LYS A 26 -31.46 -16.59 2.99
CA LYS A 26 -30.19 -15.98 3.46
C LYS A 26 -30.56 -14.91 4.49
N LYS A 27 -30.21 -15.13 5.76
CA LYS A 27 -30.33 -14.12 6.80
C LYS A 27 -29.61 -12.86 6.30
N ALA A 28 -30.33 -11.76 6.14
CA ALA A 28 -29.75 -10.47 5.87
C ALA A 28 -28.72 -10.20 6.99
N LYS A 29 -27.46 -9.95 6.63
CA LYS A 29 -26.45 -9.57 7.61
C LYS A 29 -26.92 -8.26 8.21
N ALA A 30 -27.07 -8.25 9.54
CA ALA A 30 -27.42 -7.03 10.29
C ALA A 30 -26.35 -5.97 9.96
N GLN A 31 -26.80 -4.75 9.63
CA GLN A 31 -25.88 -3.63 9.48
C GLN A 31 -25.26 -3.34 10.86
N PRO A 32 -23.94 -3.09 10.96
CA PRO A 32 -23.33 -2.73 12.23
C PRO A 32 -23.93 -1.44 12.78
N ALA A 33 -23.99 -1.35 14.11
CA ALA A 33 -24.47 -0.15 14.79
C ALA A 33 -23.66 1.07 14.36
N ALA A 34 -24.30 2.23 14.22
CA ALA A 34 -23.62 3.50 14.01
C ALA A 34 -22.57 3.72 15.11
N GLY A 35 -21.32 4.06 14.74
CA GLY A 35 -20.19 4.19 15.67
C GLY A 35 -19.37 2.91 15.88
N SER A 36 -19.66 1.82 15.14
CA SER A 36 -18.77 0.66 15.15
C SER A 36 -17.54 0.91 14.24
N PRO A 37 -16.36 0.32 14.54
CA PRO A 37 -15.16 0.46 13.69
C PRO A 37 -15.42 0.12 12.21
N VAL A 38 -16.29 -0.84 11.95
CA VAL A 38 -16.69 -1.24 10.59
C VAL A 38 -17.50 -0.13 9.91
N ALA A 39 -18.45 0.48 10.61
CA ALA A 39 -19.24 1.58 10.07
C ALA A 39 -18.37 2.81 9.82
N GLU A 40 -17.49 3.16 10.74
CA GLU A 40 -16.56 4.29 10.60
C GLU A 40 -15.62 4.11 9.40
N PHE A 41 -15.06 2.93 9.23
CA PHE A 41 -14.17 2.62 8.10
C PHE A 41 -14.93 2.62 6.77
N ARG A 42 -16.14 2.04 6.73
CA ARG A 42 -17.04 2.08 5.58
C ARG A 42 -17.35 3.52 5.17
N ASP A 43 -17.71 4.35 6.13
CA ASP A 43 -18.09 5.74 5.89
C ASP A 43 -16.86 6.58 5.46
N ALA A 44 -15.66 6.24 5.94
CA ALA A 44 -14.41 6.82 5.46
C ALA A 44 -14.15 6.48 3.98
N ILE A 45 -14.33 5.21 3.56
CA ILE A 45 -14.23 4.80 2.16
C ILE A 45 -15.21 5.61 1.29
N LEU A 46 -16.48 5.69 1.69
CA LEU A 46 -17.50 6.44 0.94
C LEU A 46 -17.20 7.93 0.87
N ARG A 47 -16.67 8.51 1.94
CA ARG A 47 -16.23 9.91 1.97
C ARG A 47 -15.11 10.14 0.95
N HIS A 48 -14.10 9.27 0.89
CA HIS A 48 -13.02 9.39 -0.08
C HIS A 48 -13.48 9.18 -1.52
N LEU A 49 -14.34 8.19 -1.79
CA LEU A 49 -14.94 8.06 -3.11
C LEU A 49 -15.59 9.36 -3.56
N LYS A 50 -16.43 9.96 -2.71
CA LYS A 50 -17.17 11.17 -3.04
C LYS A 50 -16.28 12.41 -3.08
N SER A 51 -15.52 12.69 -2.03
CA SER A 51 -14.87 13.99 -1.81
C SER A 51 -13.46 14.06 -2.38
N THR A 52 -12.76 12.92 -2.49
CA THR A 52 -11.39 12.87 -3.02
C THR A 52 -11.38 12.52 -4.51
N PHE A 53 -12.24 11.56 -4.92
CA PHE A 53 -12.22 11.03 -6.30
C PHE A 53 -13.43 11.44 -7.13
N ALA A 54 -14.39 12.20 -6.58
CA ALA A 54 -15.61 12.63 -7.25
C ALA A 54 -16.37 11.44 -7.89
N ARG A 55 -16.47 10.32 -7.18
CA ARG A 55 -17.15 9.10 -7.59
C ARG A 55 -18.28 8.75 -6.64
N ASP A 56 -19.26 8.03 -7.16
CA ASP A 56 -20.30 7.37 -6.37
C ASP A 56 -20.12 5.83 -6.43
N ARG A 57 -20.98 5.12 -5.72
CA ARG A 57 -20.92 3.64 -5.66
C ARG A 57 -21.21 2.96 -6.99
N VAL A 58 -21.88 3.63 -7.93
CA VAL A 58 -22.29 3.07 -9.24
C VAL A 58 -21.21 3.30 -10.29
N THR A 59 -20.59 4.48 -10.25
CA THR A 59 -19.59 4.90 -11.24
C THR A 59 -18.16 4.58 -10.85
N ALA A 60 -17.93 4.20 -9.57
CA ALA A 60 -16.60 3.85 -9.07
C ALA A 60 -16.05 2.60 -9.75
N THR A 61 -14.85 2.71 -10.31
CA THR A 61 -14.06 1.60 -10.82
C THR A 61 -13.41 0.80 -9.68
N ARG A 62 -12.85 -0.36 -9.97
CA ARG A 62 -12.14 -1.15 -8.96
C ARG A 62 -10.93 -0.37 -8.41
N ASN A 63 -10.22 0.35 -9.27
CA ASN A 63 -9.13 1.24 -8.86
C ASN A 63 -9.62 2.37 -7.93
N ASP A 64 -10.79 2.96 -8.16
CA ASP A 64 -11.35 3.97 -7.25
C ASP A 64 -11.65 3.38 -5.87
N TRP A 65 -12.18 2.15 -5.81
CA TRP A 65 -12.39 1.42 -4.56
C TRP A 65 -11.08 1.13 -3.82
N TRP A 66 -10.04 0.68 -4.55
CA TRP A 66 -8.72 0.49 -3.97
C TRP A 66 -8.16 1.79 -3.41
N MET A 67 -8.15 2.86 -4.18
CA MET A 67 -7.66 4.17 -3.76
C MET A 67 -8.41 4.69 -2.52
N ALA A 68 -9.74 4.59 -2.50
CA ALA A 68 -10.56 5.04 -1.37
C ALA A 68 -10.28 4.20 -0.10
N THR A 69 -10.08 2.89 -0.25
CA THR A 69 -9.72 2.00 0.86
C THR A 69 -8.35 2.33 1.42
N CYS A 70 -7.36 2.56 0.56
CA CYS A 70 -6.03 3.00 0.96
C CYS A 70 -6.07 4.35 1.70
N MET A 71 -6.85 5.31 1.20
CA MET A 71 -6.99 6.61 1.85
C MET A 71 -7.66 6.51 3.22
N ALA A 72 -8.67 5.66 3.37
CA ALA A 72 -9.32 5.40 4.67
C ALA A 72 -8.34 4.78 5.69
N ALA A 73 -7.51 3.84 5.27
CA ALA A 73 -6.45 3.26 6.11
C ALA A 73 -5.37 4.30 6.43
N ARG A 74 -4.97 5.12 5.44
CA ARG A 74 -3.98 6.18 5.60
C ARG A 74 -4.43 7.26 6.58
N ASP A 75 -5.69 7.62 6.62
CA ASP A 75 -6.22 8.61 7.59
C ASP A 75 -5.88 8.20 9.03
N GLN A 76 -6.13 6.93 9.39
CA GLN A 76 -5.81 6.41 10.73
C GLN A 76 -4.30 6.34 10.99
N MET A 77 -3.54 5.96 9.98
CA MET A 77 -2.09 5.89 10.06
C MET A 77 -1.45 7.28 10.24
N LEU A 78 -1.94 8.29 9.53
CA LEU A 78 -1.40 9.66 9.60
C LEU A 78 -1.70 10.33 10.95
N ALA A 79 -2.81 10.02 11.60
CA ALA A 79 -3.06 10.48 12.97
C ALA A 79 -1.95 9.99 13.91
N ARG A 80 -1.65 8.68 13.89
CA ARG A 80 -0.54 8.08 14.66
C ARG A 80 0.83 8.64 14.25
N TYR A 81 1.03 8.90 12.95
CA TYR A 81 2.27 9.50 12.45
C TYR A 81 2.53 10.88 13.06
N ILE A 82 1.51 11.76 13.10
CA ILE A 82 1.62 13.10 13.68
C ILE A 82 2.00 13.01 15.16
N ASP A 83 1.32 12.14 15.92
CA ASP A 83 1.60 11.92 17.34
C ASP A 83 3.02 11.39 17.57
N THR A 84 3.45 10.43 16.74
CA THR A 84 4.80 9.86 16.78
C THR A 84 5.86 10.96 16.55
N GLN A 85 5.69 11.79 15.52
CA GLN A 85 6.64 12.84 15.20
C GLN A 85 6.68 13.91 16.30
N ALA A 86 5.54 14.28 16.88
CA ALA A 86 5.47 15.21 18.00
C ALA A 86 6.19 14.66 19.23
N GLN A 87 6.00 13.38 19.57
CA GLN A 87 6.72 12.73 20.67
C GLN A 87 8.23 12.65 20.42
N HIS A 88 8.64 12.30 19.20
CA HIS A 88 10.07 12.26 18.83
C HIS A 88 10.74 13.63 18.94
N ALA A 89 10.03 14.71 18.55
CA ALA A 89 10.53 16.07 18.66
C ALA A 89 10.62 16.52 20.12
N SER A 90 9.57 16.31 20.93
CA SER A 90 9.51 16.76 22.32
C SER A 90 10.54 16.06 23.22
N LYS A 91 10.80 14.77 22.96
CA LYS A 91 11.78 13.97 23.72
C LYS A 91 13.19 14.07 23.18
N ASN A 92 13.41 14.77 22.06
CA ASN A 92 14.69 14.85 21.35
C ASN A 92 15.36 13.49 21.19
N VAL A 93 14.61 12.51 20.69
CA VAL A 93 15.05 11.10 20.60
C VAL A 93 16.19 10.94 19.59
N ARG A 94 17.09 9.99 19.87
CA ARG A 94 18.03 9.50 18.84
C ARG A 94 17.25 8.72 17.79
N ARG A 95 17.62 8.89 16.51
CA ARG A 95 16.99 8.22 15.38
C ARG A 95 17.97 7.32 14.65
N VAL A 96 17.48 6.20 14.18
CA VAL A 96 18.17 5.36 13.20
C VAL A 96 17.90 5.95 11.82
N TYR A 97 18.96 6.14 11.03
CA TYR A 97 18.87 6.55 9.64
C TYR A 97 19.33 5.36 8.78
N TYR A 98 18.38 4.78 8.03
CA TYR A 98 18.66 3.65 7.16
C TYR A 98 18.75 4.13 5.72
N LEU A 99 19.96 4.11 5.16
CA LEU A 99 20.22 4.56 3.79
C LEU A 99 20.32 3.32 2.88
N SER A 100 19.47 3.27 1.87
CA SER A 100 19.51 2.23 0.85
C SER A 100 19.14 2.81 -0.51
N LEU A 101 19.80 2.32 -1.56
CA LEU A 101 19.40 2.61 -2.94
C LEU A 101 18.16 1.83 -3.35
N GLU A 102 17.80 0.78 -2.61
CA GLU A 102 16.71 -0.13 -2.92
C GLU A 102 15.77 -0.30 -1.72
N TYR A 103 14.46 -0.21 -1.99
CA TYR A 103 13.39 -0.55 -1.04
C TYR A 103 12.32 -1.34 -1.76
N LEU A 104 12.41 -2.68 -1.69
CA LEU A 104 11.41 -3.56 -2.29
C LEU A 104 10.21 -3.71 -1.35
N MET A 105 9.36 -2.69 -1.34
CA MET A 105 8.20 -2.63 -0.46
C MET A 105 7.09 -3.60 -0.90
N GLY A 106 6.91 -3.77 -2.20
CA GLY A 106 5.80 -4.54 -2.75
C GLY A 106 4.46 -3.82 -2.60
N ARG A 107 3.39 -4.59 -2.39
CA ARG A 107 2.04 -4.09 -2.11
C ARG A 107 1.89 -3.74 -0.64
N VAL A 108 1.36 -2.58 -0.35
CA VAL A 108 1.41 -1.97 0.99
C VAL A 108 0.06 -2.00 1.70
N LEU A 109 -1.05 -2.03 0.97
CA LEU A 109 -2.40 -2.00 1.55
C LEU A 109 -2.61 -3.11 2.57
N THR A 110 -2.39 -4.37 2.17
CA THR A 110 -2.62 -5.52 3.04
C THR A 110 -1.69 -5.48 4.27
N ASN A 111 -0.41 -5.12 4.08
CA ASN A 111 0.54 -4.95 5.18
C ASN A 111 0.08 -3.87 6.17
N ASN A 112 -0.33 -2.71 5.68
CA ASN A 112 -0.82 -1.62 6.52
C ASN A 112 -2.11 -2.01 7.26
N LEU A 113 -3.06 -2.68 6.61
CA LEU A 113 -4.28 -3.15 7.28
C LEU A 113 -3.97 -4.13 8.42
N VAL A 114 -2.98 -5.02 8.24
CA VAL A 114 -2.53 -5.94 9.29
C VAL A 114 -1.85 -5.16 10.42
N ASN A 115 -0.91 -4.27 10.10
CA ASN A 115 -0.16 -3.51 11.09
C ASN A 115 -1.07 -2.56 11.92
N LEU A 116 -2.08 -2.00 11.29
CA LEU A 116 -3.08 -1.13 11.94
C LEU A 116 -4.18 -1.91 12.66
N GLN A 117 -4.21 -3.25 12.59
CA GLN A 117 -5.28 -4.12 13.10
C GLN A 117 -6.65 -3.85 12.44
N LEU A 118 -6.65 -3.47 11.17
CA LEU A 118 -7.84 -3.09 10.42
C LEU A 118 -8.30 -4.13 9.39
N ARG A 119 -7.59 -5.26 9.23
CA ARG A 119 -7.90 -6.22 8.15
C ARG A 119 -9.33 -6.73 8.21
N ASP A 120 -9.77 -7.19 9.38
CA ASP A 120 -11.14 -7.73 9.54
C ASP A 120 -12.19 -6.62 9.41
N VAL A 121 -11.89 -5.43 9.92
CA VAL A 121 -12.73 -4.24 9.80
C VAL A 121 -12.91 -3.85 8.33
N ALA A 122 -11.82 -3.77 7.58
CA ALA A 122 -11.83 -3.43 6.15
C ALA A 122 -12.57 -4.50 5.32
N THR A 123 -12.34 -5.78 5.63
CA THR A 123 -13.04 -6.90 4.99
C THR A 123 -14.55 -6.79 5.19
N ALA A 124 -15.00 -6.56 6.42
CA ALA A 124 -16.40 -6.41 6.75
C ALA A 124 -17.02 -5.15 6.10
N ALA A 125 -16.33 -4.01 6.18
CA ALA A 125 -16.78 -2.75 5.60
C ALA A 125 -16.93 -2.84 4.06
N LEU A 126 -15.95 -3.41 3.36
CA LEU A 126 -16.01 -3.62 1.91
C LEU A 126 -17.12 -4.61 1.54
N ALA A 127 -17.31 -5.69 2.31
CA ALA A 127 -18.39 -6.65 2.08
C ALA A 127 -19.78 -6.01 2.18
N GLU A 128 -19.99 -5.04 3.09
CA GLU A 128 -21.23 -4.24 3.15
C GLU A 128 -21.45 -3.34 1.94
N LEU A 129 -20.34 -2.92 1.32
CA LEU A 129 -20.36 -2.12 0.10
C LEU A 129 -20.45 -2.98 -1.17
N GLY A 130 -20.53 -4.32 -1.02
CA GLY A 130 -20.57 -5.25 -2.14
C GLY A 130 -19.21 -5.48 -2.81
N GLN A 131 -18.12 -5.11 -2.15
CA GLN A 131 -16.76 -5.27 -2.61
C GLN A 131 -16.05 -6.42 -1.88
N ASP A 132 -15.03 -6.97 -2.50
CA ASP A 132 -14.17 -8.01 -1.95
C ASP A 132 -12.76 -7.43 -1.73
N LEU A 133 -12.22 -7.54 -0.51
CA LEU A 133 -10.94 -6.93 -0.17
C LEU A 133 -9.78 -7.47 -1.03
N GLU A 134 -9.74 -8.77 -1.29
CA GLU A 134 -8.65 -9.36 -2.06
C GLU A 134 -8.66 -8.84 -3.51
N LYS A 135 -9.85 -8.74 -4.11
CA LYS A 135 -9.99 -8.18 -5.46
C LYS A 135 -9.69 -6.69 -5.53
N VAL A 136 -9.98 -5.96 -4.47
CA VAL A 136 -9.63 -4.53 -4.36
C VAL A 136 -8.12 -4.37 -4.19
N ALA A 137 -7.48 -5.19 -3.35
CA ALA A 137 -6.05 -5.17 -3.14
C ALA A 137 -5.24 -5.59 -4.39
N ASP A 138 -5.81 -6.39 -5.28
CA ASP A 138 -5.17 -6.79 -6.53
C ASP A 138 -4.93 -5.64 -7.51
N GLU A 139 -5.62 -4.50 -7.35
CA GLU A 139 -5.38 -3.29 -8.16
C GLU A 139 -4.08 -2.56 -7.76
N GLU A 140 -3.50 -2.87 -6.60
CA GLU A 140 -2.28 -2.21 -6.14
C GLU A 140 -1.08 -2.63 -6.96
N ALA A 141 -0.42 -1.65 -7.57
CA ALA A 141 0.87 -1.87 -8.22
C ALA A 141 1.96 -2.10 -7.16
N ASP A 142 2.85 -3.06 -7.42
CA ASP A 142 3.99 -3.28 -6.56
C ASP A 142 4.92 -2.05 -6.59
N MET A 143 5.36 -1.59 -5.42
CA MET A 143 6.49 -0.66 -5.34
C MET A 143 7.79 -1.47 -5.52
N GLY A 144 8.11 -1.78 -6.77
CA GLY A 144 9.25 -2.57 -7.17
C GLY A 144 10.54 -1.75 -7.21
N LEU A 145 10.87 -1.05 -6.12
CA LEU A 145 12.03 -0.17 -6.02
C LEU A 145 13.29 -0.92 -5.52
N GLY A 146 13.45 -2.16 -5.93
CA GLY A 146 14.57 -3.01 -5.58
C GLY A 146 14.55 -4.32 -6.34
N ASN A 147 15.67 -5.05 -6.34
CA ASN A 147 15.86 -6.26 -7.16
C ASN A 147 15.60 -7.56 -6.38
N GLY A 148 15.97 -7.61 -5.11
CA GLY A 148 15.91 -8.86 -4.34
C GLY A 148 16.18 -8.67 -2.86
N GLY A 149 17.05 -9.53 -2.29
CA GLY A 149 17.30 -9.62 -0.85
C GLY A 149 17.73 -8.31 -0.19
N LEU A 150 18.58 -7.52 -0.83
CA LEU A 150 19.05 -6.23 -0.31
C LEU A 150 17.89 -5.24 -0.11
N GLY A 151 17.10 -5.03 -1.17
CA GLY A 151 15.95 -4.13 -1.13
C GLY A 151 14.83 -4.63 -0.22
N ARG A 152 14.60 -5.96 -0.17
CA ARG A 152 13.62 -6.54 0.73
C ARG A 152 14.07 -6.46 2.20
N LEU A 153 15.36 -6.66 2.49
CA LEU A 153 15.91 -6.49 3.83
C LEU A 153 15.68 -5.06 4.35
N ALA A 154 15.94 -4.05 3.52
CA ALA A 154 15.68 -2.65 3.86
C ALA A 154 14.21 -2.40 4.22
N ALA A 155 13.28 -2.94 3.43
CA ALA A 155 11.85 -2.85 3.70
C ALA A 155 11.47 -3.53 5.01
N CYS A 156 11.97 -4.77 5.27
CA CYS A 156 11.71 -5.50 6.50
C CYS A 156 12.29 -4.80 7.73
N PHE A 157 13.45 -4.16 7.62
CA PHE A 157 14.03 -3.41 8.74
C PHE A 157 13.19 -2.20 9.12
N LEU A 158 12.64 -1.46 8.14
CA LEU A 158 11.75 -0.34 8.46
C LEU A 158 10.50 -0.81 9.21
N ASP A 159 9.90 -1.91 8.77
CA ASP A 159 8.73 -2.52 9.40
C ASP A 159 9.05 -2.99 10.84
N SER A 160 10.17 -3.66 11.02
CA SER A 160 10.65 -4.12 12.33
C SER A 160 10.96 -2.95 13.28
N LEU A 161 11.65 -1.92 12.81
CA LEU A 161 11.96 -0.73 13.61
C LEU A 161 10.68 -0.01 14.07
N ALA A 162 9.67 0.11 13.19
CA ALA A 162 8.38 0.68 13.55
C ALA A 162 7.63 -0.21 14.56
N THR A 163 7.68 -1.53 14.39
CA THR A 163 7.04 -2.51 15.29
C THR A 163 7.66 -2.49 16.70
N MET A 164 8.95 -2.25 16.78
CA MET A 164 9.68 -2.16 18.05
C MET A 164 9.67 -0.75 18.66
N ASP A 165 8.88 0.17 18.12
CA ASP A 165 8.83 1.59 18.53
C ASP A 165 10.20 2.31 18.51
N ILE A 166 11.11 1.84 17.65
CA ILE A 166 12.43 2.46 17.48
C ILE A 166 12.30 3.62 16.48
N PRO A 167 12.65 4.88 16.88
CA PRO A 167 12.60 6.02 15.97
C PRO A 167 13.54 5.82 14.78
N ALA A 168 12.99 5.77 13.57
CA ALA A 168 13.78 5.54 12.37
C ALA A 168 13.25 6.32 11.17
N ILE A 169 14.16 6.62 10.24
CA ILE A 169 13.86 7.20 8.94
C ILE A 169 14.64 6.41 7.89
N GLY A 170 13.93 5.85 6.91
CA GLY A 170 14.54 5.32 5.70
C GLY A 170 14.82 6.43 4.69
N TYR A 171 15.95 6.38 4.01
CA TYR A 171 16.29 7.27 2.91
C TYR A 171 16.61 6.47 1.66
N GLY A 172 15.96 6.80 0.55
CA GLY A 172 16.16 6.14 -0.73
C GLY A 172 15.91 7.05 -1.92
N ILE A 173 15.86 6.46 -3.09
CA ILE A 173 15.62 7.14 -4.38
C ILE A 173 14.19 6.92 -4.80
N HIS A 174 13.50 7.99 -5.18
CA HIS A 174 12.21 7.96 -5.83
C HIS A 174 12.41 7.68 -7.32
N TYR A 175 12.50 6.40 -7.67
CA TYR A 175 12.64 6.00 -9.07
C TYR A 175 11.36 6.33 -9.85
N GLU A 176 11.50 6.83 -11.06
CA GLU A 176 10.39 7.10 -11.97
C GLU A 176 9.72 5.80 -12.43
N PHE A 177 10.55 4.78 -12.67
CA PHE A 177 10.10 3.42 -13.01
C PHE A 177 10.59 2.45 -11.96
N GLY A 178 9.77 1.44 -11.66
CA GLY A 178 10.20 0.30 -10.88
C GLY A 178 11.21 -0.57 -11.64
N LEU A 179 11.58 -1.71 -11.08
CA LEU A 179 12.25 -2.76 -11.83
C LEU A 179 11.40 -3.06 -13.08
N PHE A 180 11.83 -3.67 -14.08
CA PHE A 180 11.01 -3.96 -15.27
C PHE A 180 9.81 -4.88 -14.94
N ARG A 181 8.73 -4.76 -15.74
CA ARG A 181 7.61 -5.68 -15.75
C ARG A 181 7.81 -6.73 -16.82
N GLN A 182 7.61 -8.01 -16.47
CA GLN A 182 7.72 -9.13 -17.41
C GLN A 182 6.37 -9.36 -18.12
N THR A 183 6.41 -9.44 -19.43
CA THR A 183 5.26 -9.75 -20.29
C THR A 183 5.62 -10.88 -21.27
N PHE A 184 4.65 -11.39 -21.98
CA PHE A 184 4.88 -12.39 -23.03
C PHE A 184 4.45 -11.82 -24.38
N ALA A 185 5.35 -11.88 -25.36
CA ALA A 185 5.07 -11.56 -26.76
C ALA A 185 5.61 -12.68 -27.67
N GLN A 186 4.79 -13.17 -28.57
CA GLN A 186 5.15 -14.24 -29.51
C GLN A 186 5.75 -15.49 -28.83
N GLY A 187 5.23 -15.87 -27.67
CA GLY A 187 5.71 -17.02 -26.90
C GLY A 187 7.06 -16.83 -26.18
N ARG A 188 7.58 -15.60 -26.12
CA ARG A 188 8.82 -15.25 -25.43
C ARG A 188 8.55 -14.23 -24.34
N GLN A 189 9.31 -14.31 -23.26
CA GLN A 189 9.30 -13.28 -22.21
C GLN A 189 9.92 -11.99 -22.79
N VAL A 190 9.25 -10.86 -22.51
CA VAL A 190 9.67 -9.51 -22.86
C VAL A 190 9.59 -8.63 -21.63
N GLU A 191 10.58 -7.81 -21.42
CA GLU A 191 10.66 -6.82 -20.36
C GLU A 191 10.14 -5.47 -20.85
N VAL A 192 9.28 -4.85 -20.07
CA VAL A 192 8.74 -3.51 -20.34
C VAL A 192 8.91 -2.62 -19.13
N ALA A 193 8.94 -1.31 -19.35
CA ALA A 193 9.05 -0.34 -18.26
C ALA A 193 7.88 -0.53 -17.25
N ASP A 194 8.21 -0.57 -15.97
CA ASP A 194 7.23 -0.64 -14.89
C ASP A 194 6.86 0.77 -14.41
N ASN A 195 5.78 1.30 -14.96
CA ASN A 195 5.25 2.60 -14.55
C ASN A 195 4.36 2.44 -13.30
N TRP A 196 4.98 2.18 -12.16
CA TRP A 196 4.29 1.96 -10.88
C TRP A 196 3.50 3.17 -10.37
N LEU A 197 3.75 4.37 -10.91
CA LEU A 197 3.07 5.62 -10.58
C LEU A 197 1.93 5.97 -11.54
N ALA A 198 1.65 5.15 -12.56
CA ALA A 198 0.66 5.46 -13.60
C ALA A 198 -0.73 5.81 -13.04
N ASN A 199 -1.16 5.12 -11.99
CA ASN A 199 -2.46 5.32 -11.33
C ASN A 199 -2.37 6.14 -10.03
N ASN A 200 -1.28 6.88 -9.85
CA ASN A 200 -0.88 7.48 -8.58
C ASN A 200 -0.62 6.43 -7.48
N ASN A 201 0.06 6.84 -6.42
CA ASN A 201 0.27 5.98 -5.27
C ASN A 201 -0.28 6.68 -4.02
N PRO A 202 -1.30 6.10 -3.34
CA PRO A 202 -1.97 6.73 -2.21
C PRO A 202 -1.08 6.89 -0.98
N TRP A 203 0.03 6.15 -0.91
CA TRP A 203 0.94 6.17 0.25
C TRP A 203 1.98 7.27 0.18
N LEU A 204 2.24 7.84 -1.00
CA LEU A 204 3.22 8.90 -1.22
C LEU A 204 2.68 10.26 -0.78
N ILE A 205 3.48 10.95 0.05
CA ILE A 205 3.20 12.31 0.52
C ILE A 205 4.34 13.21 0.05
N ARG A 206 4.09 13.99 -0.98
CA ARG A 206 5.08 14.93 -1.53
C ARG A 206 5.36 16.07 -0.54
N ARG A 207 6.64 16.40 -0.34
CA ARG A 207 7.10 17.44 0.60
C ARG A 207 7.88 18.55 -0.12
N PRO A 208 7.26 19.35 -1.00
CA PRO A 208 7.96 20.32 -1.83
C PRO A 208 8.67 21.42 -1.04
N ASN A 209 8.21 21.70 0.19
CA ASN A 209 8.82 22.70 1.07
C ASN A 209 10.17 22.23 1.67
N PHE A 210 10.49 20.94 1.56
CA PHE A 210 11.76 20.35 2.04
C PHE A 210 12.70 20.00 0.90
N ARG A 211 12.52 20.62 -0.28
CA ARG A 211 13.42 20.45 -1.41
C ARG A 211 14.82 20.94 -1.08
N VAL A 212 15.83 20.26 -1.58
CA VAL A 212 17.24 20.56 -1.39
C VAL A 212 17.87 20.77 -2.77
N SER A 213 18.68 21.84 -2.89
CA SER A 213 19.54 22.04 -4.07
C SER A 213 20.84 21.26 -3.87
N VAL A 214 21.14 20.36 -4.78
CA VAL A 214 22.34 19.51 -4.75
C VAL A 214 23.27 19.94 -5.90
N PRO A 215 24.44 20.52 -5.58
CA PRO A 215 25.42 20.86 -6.59
C PRO A 215 26.12 19.59 -7.06
N LEU A 216 26.09 19.36 -8.38
CA LEU A 216 26.76 18.24 -9.02
C LEU A 216 27.76 18.73 -10.08
N TYR A 217 28.68 17.86 -10.44
CA TYR A 217 29.78 18.16 -11.37
C TYR A 217 30.70 19.25 -10.81
N GLY A 218 31.24 20.11 -11.66
CA GLY A 218 32.13 21.19 -11.25
C GLY A 218 33.53 20.72 -10.88
N ARG A 219 34.28 21.60 -10.23
CA ARG A 219 35.65 21.35 -9.75
C ARG A 219 35.85 21.92 -8.36
N VAL A 220 36.76 21.34 -7.61
CA VAL A 220 37.15 21.88 -6.29
C VAL A 220 38.18 22.97 -6.51
N LYS A 221 37.90 24.19 -6.00
CA LYS A 221 38.81 25.30 -5.90
C LYS A 221 39.39 25.34 -4.49
N HIS A 222 40.70 25.27 -4.40
CA HIS A 222 41.41 25.41 -3.13
C HIS A 222 41.85 26.84 -2.94
N SER A 223 41.75 27.35 -1.71
CA SER A 223 42.18 28.68 -1.28
C SER A 223 42.66 28.64 0.17
N THR A 224 43.23 29.72 0.64
CA THR A 224 43.58 29.89 2.05
C THR A 224 42.84 31.12 2.57
N ASP A 225 42.19 31.00 3.73
CA ASP A 225 41.51 32.12 4.36
C ASP A 225 42.50 33.11 5.01
N ASP A 226 41.99 34.26 5.49
CA ASP A 226 42.78 35.29 6.12
C ASP A 226 43.48 34.85 7.43
N ARG A 227 43.09 33.68 7.97
CA ARG A 227 43.67 33.06 9.16
C ARG A 227 44.69 31.98 8.86
N GLY A 228 44.99 31.75 7.57
CA GLY A 228 45.90 30.72 7.10
C GLY A 228 45.30 29.30 7.02
N ASN A 229 43.98 29.11 7.19
CA ASN A 229 43.37 27.82 7.09
C ASN A 229 43.10 27.47 5.62
N HIS A 230 43.26 26.19 5.29
CA HIS A 230 42.93 25.68 3.96
C HIS A 230 41.41 25.62 3.79
N CYS A 231 40.92 26.22 2.70
CA CYS A 231 39.51 26.21 2.28
C CYS A 231 39.37 25.46 0.96
N ALA A 232 38.28 24.70 0.83
CA ALA A 232 37.90 24.01 -0.40
C ALA A 232 36.46 24.36 -0.75
N GLU A 233 36.24 24.86 -1.95
CA GLU A 233 34.94 25.26 -2.46
C GLU A 233 34.64 24.51 -3.76
N LEU A 234 33.41 23.98 -3.90
CA LEU A 234 32.95 23.37 -5.13
C LEU A 234 32.37 24.46 -6.04
N VAL A 235 33.03 24.70 -7.18
CA VAL A 235 32.68 25.78 -8.13
C VAL A 235 32.30 25.21 -9.50
N GLU A 236 31.64 26.03 -10.34
CA GLU A 236 31.21 25.66 -11.72
C GLU A 236 30.26 24.45 -11.70
N THR A 237 29.41 24.36 -10.70
CA THR A 237 28.46 23.26 -10.53
C THR A 237 27.17 23.45 -11.34
N ARG A 238 26.48 22.35 -11.61
CA ARG A 238 25.09 22.35 -12.05
C ARG A 238 24.24 21.85 -10.88
N ASN A 239 23.16 22.56 -10.57
CA ASN A 239 22.30 22.18 -9.48
C ASN A 239 21.17 21.23 -9.94
N LEU A 240 20.90 20.21 -9.14
CA LEU A 240 19.69 19.43 -9.19
C LEU A 240 18.83 19.72 -7.97
N LEU A 241 17.52 19.63 -8.12
CA LEU A 241 16.59 19.71 -7.01
C LEU A 241 16.23 18.30 -6.52
N GLY A 242 16.56 18.00 -5.28
CA GLY A 242 16.02 16.85 -4.57
C GLY A 242 14.68 17.20 -3.96
N VAL A 243 13.60 16.54 -4.39
CA VAL A 243 12.25 16.72 -3.85
C VAL A 243 11.87 15.47 -3.07
N PRO A 244 11.62 15.57 -1.74
CA PRO A 244 11.32 14.40 -0.94
C PRO A 244 9.85 13.98 -1.03
N TRP A 245 9.64 12.66 -0.97
CA TRP A 245 8.36 11.99 -0.87
C TRP A 245 8.39 11.06 0.32
N ASP A 246 7.46 11.22 1.26
CA ASP A 246 7.39 10.41 2.47
C ASP A 246 6.34 9.31 2.32
N ILE A 247 6.70 8.09 2.73
CA ILE A 247 5.81 6.94 2.86
C ILE A 247 5.74 6.59 4.34
N PRO A 248 4.59 6.70 5.00
CA PRO A 248 4.45 6.28 6.40
C PRO A 248 4.62 4.77 6.54
N ILE A 249 5.31 4.34 7.58
CA ILE A 249 5.59 2.94 7.92
C ILE A 249 5.03 2.66 9.30
N ALA A 250 3.89 2.00 9.37
CA ALA A 250 3.25 1.61 10.62
C ALA A 250 3.86 0.33 11.18
N GLY A 251 4.14 0.29 12.48
CA GLY A 251 4.52 -0.92 13.18
C GLY A 251 3.31 -1.86 13.41
N PHE A 252 3.57 -3.17 13.52
CA PHE A 252 2.54 -4.16 13.79
C PHE A 252 1.94 -3.95 15.19
N ALA A 253 0.62 -3.69 15.25
CA ALA A 253 -0.13 -3.40 16.48
C ALA A 253 0.50 -2.32 17.37
N GLY A 254 1.48 -1.58 16.83
CA GLY A 254 2.24 -0.54 17.54
C GLY A 254 1.54 0.82 17.52
N SER A 255 2.07 1.73 18.34
CA SER A 255 1.64 3.12 18.38
C SER A 255 2.45 4.00 17.44
N SER A 256 3.67 3.59 17.09
CA SER A 256 4.60 4.39 16.30
C SER A 256 4.41 4.21 14.80
N VAL A 257 4.57 5.33 14.10
CA VAL A 257 4.63 5.36 12.63
C VAL A 257 5.90 6.10 12.24
N ASN A 258 6.86 5.35 11.71
CA ASN A 258 8.07 5.87 11.08
C ASN A 258 7.79 6.30 9.63
N PHE A 259 8.79 6.65 8.86
CA PHE A 259 8.62 6.92 7.44
C PHE A 259 9.85 6.56 6.61
N LEU A 260 9.59 6.26 5.36
CA LEU A 260 10.58 6.15 4.30
C LEU A 260 10.53 7.42 3.47
N ARG A 261 11.66 8.12 3.33
CA ARG A 261 11.80 9.29 2.48
C ARG A 261 12.53 8.95 1.20
N LEU A 262 11.83 9.05 0.10
CA LEU A 262 12.38 8.87 -1.24
C LEU A 262 12.65 10.22 -1.89
N TRP A 263 13.82 10.39 -2.48
CA TRP A 263 14.23 11.63 -3.12
C TRP A 263 14.07 11.55 -4.63
N GLU A 264 13.18 12.39 -5.15
CA GLU A 264 12.98 12.62 -6.58
C GLU A 264 14.03 13.63 -7.07
N SER A 265 14.70 13.33 -8.18
CA SER A 265 15.64 14.25 -8.83
C SER A 265 14.93 15.05 -9.90
N LYS A 266 15.03 16.39 -9.84
CA LYS A 266 14.48 17.32 -10.83
C LYS A 266 15.52 18.30 -11.32
N ALA A 267 15.33 18.81 -12.53
CA ALA A 267 16.08 19.97 -13.01
C ALA A 267 15.83 21.19 -12.10
N ALA A 268 16.87 21.98 -11.84
CA ALA A 268 16.81 23.18 -11.02
C ALA A 268 16.22 24.37 -11.79
#